data_a7f9ac3d69b8c6c89259e82396f97bf0
#
_entry.id   a7f9ac3d69b8c6c89259e82396f97bf0
#
_cell.length_a   1.000
_cell.length_b   1.000
_cell.length_c   1.000
_cell.angle_alpha   90.00
_cell.angle_beta   90.00
_cell.angle_gamma   90.00
#
_symmetry.space_group_name_H-M   'P 1'
#
loop_
_entity.id
_entity.type
_entity.pdbx_description
1 polymer ?
#
loop_
_entity_poly.entity_id
_entity_poly.type
_entity_poly.pdbx_seq_one_letter_code
_entity_poly.pdbx_strand_id
1 'polypeptide(L)'
;MRSVAKHSARIPAHCVGSDRRRQSKKPKVRAIADRLGTQQKLARDVPERILEVEQIPEEESATAAEENIMIEGDACPINENVAWQTLCQEARGDANSEPALASYLFSTILAHRSLEDALAFVLANKLRSNVLLDSQLLELFSVQYRRDHSLVKMAQADMQAVMDRDPACDKYLQILLFFKGFQAIQAHRVAAALWRQDRKPLAMLLQSRISEIFHVDIHPGATIGEGVMLDHATGVVIGETAVVENNVSILHGVTLGGTGTFDGDRHPKIGSGVVIGAGVTILGNIKVGANSKIGAGSVVLQEIPENSTAVGIPARLVKIGTKAEPSLSMDQVSGLDSLNYNI
;
A
#
# COMPACT_ATOMS: atom_id res chain seq x y z
N MET A 1 -17.92 -0.12 69.06
CA MET A 1 -18.46 1.09 69.71
C MET A 1 -17.86 2.32 69.08
N ARG A 2 -18.71 3.32 68.76
CA ARG A 2 -18.47 4.67 68.22
C ARG A 2 -18.15 4.68 66.73
N SER A 3 -18.90 5.23 65.92
CA SER A 3 -20.02 6.23 65.78
C SER A 3 -19.76 7.02 64.49
N VAL A 4 -20.72 6.97 63.71
CA VAL A 4 -21.08 7.67 62.44
C VAL A 4 -20.89 9.19 62.57
N ALA A 5 -20.46 9.84 61.49
CA ALA A 5 -20.91 11.19 61.17
C ALA A 5 -21.02 11.38 59.65
N LYS A 6 -22.26 11.54 59.21
CA LYS A 6 -22.67 12.02 57.90
C LYS A 6 -22.50 13.56 57.90
N HIS A 7 -21.90 14.11 56.84
CA HIS A 7 -22.07 15.53 56.51
C HIS A 7 -22.67 15.68 55.11
N SER A 8 -23.93 16.08 55.17
CA SER A 8 -24.73 16.60 54.08
C SER A 8 -24.38 18.09 53.91
N ALA A 9 -23.98 18.49 52.68
CA ALA A 9 -23.86 19.89 52.35
C ALA A 9 -24.87 20.24 51.24
N ARG A 10 -25.71 21.23 51.57
CA ARG A 10 -26.83 21.80 50.82
C ARG A 10 -26.31 22.60 49.64
N ILE A 11 -27.07 22.52 48.52
CA ILE A 11 -27.04 23.42 47.36
C ILE A 11 -27.91 24.67 47.68
N PRO A 12 -27.44 25.89 47.40
CA PRO A 12 -28.34 27.04 47.33
C PRO A 12 -28.87 27.23 45.90
N ALA A 13 -30.18 27.34 45.80
CA ALA A 13 -30.88 27.88 44.66
C ALA A 13 -30.90 29.44 44.73
N HIS A 14 -30.71 30.06 43.60
CA HIS A 14 -31.30 31.27 43.04
C HIS A 14 -30.35 32.01 42.11
N CYS A 15 -30.69 32.05 40.84
CA CYS A 15 -30.92 33.31 40.16
C CYS A 15 -31.65 33.05 38.82
N VAL A 16 -32.84 33.56 38.79
CA VAL A 16 -33.71 33.71 37.61
C VAL A 16 -33.22 34.94 36.86
N GLY A 17 -33.09 34.86 35.53
CA GLY A 17 -32.83 36.07 34.77
C GLY A 17 -32.55 35.88 33.29
N SER A 18 -33.58 36.19 32.51
CA SER A 18 -33.61 36.75 31.15
C SER A 18 -33.41 35.82 29.95
N ASP A 19 -34.54 35.52 29.42
CA ASP A 19 -34.92 35.19 28.05
C ASP A 19 -34.20 36.06 26.99
N ARG A 20 -33.30 35.49 26.19
CA ARG A 20 -32.88 36.03 24.90
C ARG A 20 -33.10 34.99 23.83
N ARG A 21 -34.20 35.14 23.11
CA ARG A 21 -34.54 34.45 21.87
C ARG A 21 -33.36 34.53 20.90
N ARG A 22 -32.65 33.41 20.67
CA ARG A 22 -31.78 33.22 19.49
C ARG A 22 -32.66 32.77 18.33
N GLN A 23 -32.90 33.72 17.43
CA GLN A 23 -33.46 33.43 16.10
C GLN A 23 -32.52 32.49 15.35
N SER A 24 -32.96 31.27 15.07
CA SER A 24 -32.33 30.31 14.18
C SER A 24 -32.40 30.83 12.74
N LYS A 25 -31.29 31.27 12.18
CA LYS A 25 -31.16 31.52 10.74
C LYS A 25 -31.21 30.19 10.01
N LYS A 26 -32.32 29.88 9.35
CA LYS A 26 -32.40 28.77 8.36
C LYS A 26 -31.51 29.12 7.17
N PRO A 27 -30.64 28.19 6.68
CA PRO A 27 -29.86 28.41 5.46
C PRO A 27 -30.81 28.42 4.24
N LYS A 28 -30.56 29.35 3.32
CA LYS A 28 -31.33 29.57 2.10
C LYS A 28 -31.20 28.36 1.14
N VAL A 29 -32.25 27.59 1.02
CA VAL A 29 -32.43 26.48 0.05
C VAL A 29 -32.68 27.02 -1.40
N ARG A 30 -32.46 28.30 -1.68
CA ARG A 30 -32.78 28.90 -2.99
C ARG A 30 -31.58 28.89 -3.99
N ALA A 31 -30.39 28.46 -3.60
CA ALA A 31 -29.22 28.52 -4.46
C ALA A 31 -28.91 27.22 -5.24
N ILE A 32 -29.68 26.14 -5.00
CA ILE A 32 -29.46 24.84 -5.68
C ILE A 32 -30.35 24.68 -6.91
N ALA A 33 -31.54 25.32 -6.92
CA ALA A 33 -32.46 25.22 -8.05
C ALA A 33 -31.99 25.99 -9.31
N ASP A 34 -31.24 27.08 -9.15
CA ASP A 34 -30.73 27.87 -10.29
C ASP A 34 -29.50 27.25 -10.99
N ARG A 35 -28.80 26.29 -10.38
CA ARG A 35 -27.71 25.55 -11.02
C ARG A 35 -28.12 24.34 -11.84
N LEU A 36 -29.31 23.79 -11.60
CA LEU A 36 -29.85 22.66 -12.37
C LEU A 36 -30.53 23.10 -13.69
N GLY A 37 -30.96 24.37 -13.78
CA GLY A 37 -31.53 24.94 -15.01
C GLY A 37 -30.50 25.22 -16.13
N THR A 38 -29.23 25.33 -15.80
CA THR A 38 -28.17 25.66 -16.77
C THR A 38 -27.56 24.44 -17.45
N GLN A 39 -27.71 23.25 -16.88
CA GLN A 39 -27.22 22.01 -17.50
C GLN A 39 -28.17 21.43 -18.54
N GLN A 40 -29.45 21.76 -18.53
CA GLN A 40 -30.41 21.30 -19.55
C GLN A 40 -30.36 22.09 -20.88
N LYS A 41 -29.65 23.22 -20.91
CA LYS A 41 -29.49 24.03 -22.15
C LYS A 41 -28.26 23.65 -22.99
N LEU A 42 -27.31 22.89 -22.44
CA LEU A 42 -26.08 22.46 -23.13
C LEU A 42 -26.23 21.09 -23.85
N ALA A 43 -27.38 20.43 -23.75
CA ALA A 43 -27.61 19.11 -24.37
C ALA A 43 -28.37 19.20 -25.73
N ARG A 44 -28.51 20.39 -26.34
CA ARG A 44 -29.29 20.55 -27.59
C ARG A 44 -28.49 20.85 -28.84
N ASP A 45 -27.17 20.92 -28.79
CA ASP A 45 -26.32 21.18 -29.96
C ASP A 45 -25.27 20.07 -30.13
N VAL A 46 -25.74 18.84 -30.40
CA VAL A 46 -24.90 17.78 -30.96
C VAL A 46 -25.35 17.59 -32.42
N PRO A 47 -24.49 17.80 -33.40
CA PRO A 47 -24.88 17.55 -34.81
C PRO A 47 -25.12 16.07 -35.06
N GLU A 48 -26.29 15.74 -35.61
CA GLU A 48 -26.59 14.45 -36.21
C GLU A 48 -25.71 14.24 -37.43
N ARG A 49 -24.56 13.65 -37.24
CA ARG A 49 -23.77 12.97 -38.29
C ARG A 49 -22.86 12.00 -37.59
N ILE A 50 -23.19 10.75 -37.66
CA ILE A 50 -22.38 9.50 -37.75
C ILE A 50 -23.29 8.35 -37.32
N LEU A 51 -24.09 7.88 -38.28
CA LEU A 51 -24.63 6.52 -38.31
C LEU A 51 -24.73 6.11 -39.79
N GLU A 52 -23.62 5.85 -40.40
CA GLU A 52 -23.53 4.94 -41.55
C GLU A 52 -22.72 3.72 -41.10
N VAL A 53 -23.42 2.69 -40.65
CA VAL A 53 -22.87 1.36 -40.45
C VAL A 53 -22.84 0.71 -41.83
N GLU A 54 -21.66 0.60 -42.43
CA GLU A 54 -21.45 -0.25 -43.61
C GLU A 54 -21.74 -1.71 -43.26
N GLN A 55 -22.69 -2.30 -43.97
CA GLN A 55 -23.03 -3.71 -43.89
C GLN A 55 -21.88 -4.53 -44.47
N ILE A 56 -21.29 -5.40 -43.67
CA ILE A 56 -20.36 -6.43 -44.12
C ILE A 56 -21.19 -7.59 -44.69
N PRO A 57 -20.89 -8.11 -45.90
CA PRO A 57 -21.62 -9.23 -46.48
C PRO A 57 -21.38 -10.53 -45.72
N GLU A 58 -22.47 -11.28 -45.49
CA GLU A 58 -22.41 -12.68 -45.06
C GLU A 58 -21.93 -13.54 -46.27
N GLU A 59 -20.74 -14.14 -46.15
CA GLU A 59 -20.33 -15.25 -47.00
C GLU A 59 -19.95 -16.49 -46.18
N GLU A 60 -20.78 -17.49 -46.40
CA GLU A 60 -20.55 -18.93 -46.50
C GLU A 60 -19.85 -19.72 -45.39
N SER A 61 -20.66 -20.65 -44.89
CA SER A 61 -20.29 -21.82 -44.11
C SER A 61 -19.15 -22.63 -44.72
N ALA A 62 -18.07 -22.81 -44.01
CA ALA A 62 -17.08 -23.86 -44.24
C ALA A 62 -16.91 -24.71 -42.98
N THR A 63 -17.14 -25.96 -43.21
CA THR A 63 -17.00 -27.18 -42.44
C THR A 63 -15.89 -27.19 -41.39
N ALA A 64 -16.26 -27.73 -40.22
CA ALA A 64 -15.37 -28.09 -39.13
C ALA A 64 -14.22 -29.00 -39.59
N ALA A 65 -13.00 -28.48 -39.48
CA ALA A 65 -11.82 -29.28 -39.30
C ALA A 65 -11.29 -28.95 -37.89
N GLU A 66 -11.28 -29.95 -37.05
CA GLU A 66 -10.57 -29.90 -35.76
C GLU A 66 -9.07 -29.77 -36.06
N GLU A 67 -8.59 -28.54 -36.19
CA GLU A 67 -7.17 -28.27 -36.15
C GLU A 67 -6.78 -28.17 -34.69
N ASN A 68 -6.01 -29.15 -34.24
CA ASN A 68 -5.16 -29.08 -33.07
C ASN A 68 -4.33 -27.79 -33.14
N ILE A 69 -4.77 -26.74 -32.52
CA ILE A 69 -3.94 -25.54 -32.32
C ILE A 69 -2.85 -25.94 -31.33
N MET A 70 -1.77 -26.50 -31.84
CA MET A 70 -0.50 -26.47 -31.18
C MET A 70 -0.14 -25.00 -31.08
N ILE A 71 -0.24 -24.44 -29.86
CA ILE A 71 0.29 -23.11 -29.54
C ILE A 71 1.80 -23.24 -29.64
N GLU A 72 2.35 -23.11 -30.85
CA GLU A 72 3.79 -22.86 -31.01
C GLU A 72 4.09 -21.57 -30.30
N GLY A 73 4.93 -21.68 -29.27
CA GLY A 73 5.22 -20.63 -28.32
C GLY A 73 5.77 -19.38 -28.99
N ASP A 74 4.96 -18.35 -29.01
CA ASP A 74 5.49 -17.00 -29.10
C ASP A 74 6.36 -16.77 -27.86
N ALA A 75 7.66 -16.78 -28.09
CA ALA A 75 8.65 -16.48 -27.06
C ALA A 75 8.29 -15.13 -26.45
N CYS A 76 8.13 -15.09 -25.14
CA CYS A 76 8.10 -13.85 -24.39
C CYS A 76 9.24 -12.96 -24.92
N PRO A 77 8.97 -11.71 -25.37
CA PRO A 77 10.01 -10.89 -25.97
C PRO A 77 11.21 -10.87 -25.04
N ILE A 78 12.39 -11.09 -25.63
CA ILE A 78 13.66 -11.15 -24.89
C ILE A 78 13.83 -9.79 -24.19
N ASN A 79 13.48 -9.75 -22.93
CA ASN A 79 13.75 -8.62 -22.05
C ASN A 79 15.03 -8.97 -21.27
N GLU A 80 16.00 -8.07 -21.21
CA GLU A 80 17.26 -8.28 -20.47
C GLU A 80 17.06 -8.51 -18.96
N ASN A 81 15.82 -8.38 -18.49
CA ASN A 81 15.44 -8.53 -17.10
C ASN A 81 15.20 -9.99 -16.72
N VAL A 82 16.17 -10.59 -16.03
CA VAL A 82 16.12 -11.98 -15.58
C VAL A 82 14.87 -12.27 -14.73
N ALA A 83 14.47 -11.35 -13.86
CA ALA A 83 13.30 -11.52 -13.02
C ALA A 83 11.99 -11.62 -13.86
N TRP A 84 11.88 -10.84 -14.94
CA TRP A 84 10.73 -10.92 -15.84
C TRP A 84 10.69 -12.24 -16.62
N GLN A 85 11.84 -12.70 -17.11
CA GLN A 85 11.92 -13.99 -17.81
C GLN A 85 11.53 -15.15 -16.90
N THR A 86 12.04 -15.15 -15.66
CA THR A 86 11.69 -16.16 -14.65
C THR A 86 10.18 -16.13 -14.37
N LEU A 87 9.59 -14.95 -14.17
CA LEU A 87 8.18 -14.78 -13.91
C LEU A 87 7.30 -15.31 -15.05
N CYS A 88 7.66 -15.04 -16.31
CA CYS A 88 7.00 -15.60 -17.47
C CYS A 88 7.11 -17.13 -17.54
N GLN A 89 8.27 -17.69 -17.19
CA GLN A 89 8.48 -19.13 -17.15
C GLN A 89 7.62 -19.79 -16.05
N GLU A 90 7.60 -19.22 -14.86
CA GLU A 90 6.75 -19.66 -13.75
C GLU A 90 5.26 -19.63 -14.15
N ALA A 91 4.80 -18.54 -14.80
CA ALA A 91 3.42 -18.41 -15.26
C ALA A 91 3.01 -19.47 -16.30
N ARG A 92 3.92 -19.81 -17.25
CA ARG A 92 3.68 -20.91 -18.19
C ARG A 92 3.63 -22.26 -17.48
N GLY A 93 4.52 -22.50 -16.55
CA GLY A 93 4.53 -23.73 -15.74
C GLY A 93 3.23 -23.93 -14.98
N ASP A 94 2.77 -22.88 -14.29
CA ASP A 94 1.54 -22.93 -13.52
C ASP A 94 0.30 -23.03 -14.41
N ALA A 95 0.25 -22.36 -15.56
CA ALA A 95 -0.84 -22.49 -16.53
C ALA A 95 -0.96 -23.91 -17.12
N ASN A 96 0.17 -24.59 -17.32
CA ASN A 96 0.19 -25.97 -17.82
C ASN A 96 -0.21 -26.99 -16.73
N SER A 97 0.20 -26.74 -15.49
CA SER A 97 -0.12 -27.63 -14.36
C SER A 97 -1.54 -27.45 -13.83
N GLU A 98 -2.10 -26.23 -13.95
CA GLU A 98 -3.44 -25.88 -13.47
C GLU A 98 -4.21 -25.13 -14.57
N PRO A 99 -4.89 -25.85 -15.50
CA PRO A 99 -5.61 -25.25 -16.62
C PRO A 99 -6.69 -24.22 -16.23
N ALA A 100 -7.24 -24.34 -15.02
CA ALA A 100 -8.20 -23.36 -14.49
C ALA A 100 -7.60 -21.95 -14.34
N LEU A 101 -6.28 -21.84 -14.16
CA LEU A 101 -5.56 -20.58 -14.07
C LEU A 101 -5.04 -20.06 -15.41
N ALA A 102 -5.06 -20.87 -16.46
CA ALA A 102 -4.41 -20.54 -17.74
C ALA A 102 -4.86 -19.18 -18.30
N SER A 103 -6.17 -18.93 -18.40
CA SER A 103 -6.71 -17.66 -18.90
C SER A 103 -6.31 -16.47 -18.02
N TYR A 104 -6.31 -16.64 -16.69
CA TYR A 104 -5.89 -15.61 -15.73
C TYR A 104 -4.41 -15.28 -15.88
N LEU A 105 -3.55 -16.30 -15.92
CA LEU A 105 -2.10 -16.12 -16.04
C LEU A 105 -1.72 -15.55 -17.40
N PHE A 106 -2.42 -15.97 -18.47
CA PHE A 106 -2.20 -15.37 -19.77
C PHE A 106 -2.51 -13.88 -19.77
N SER A 107 -3.72 -13.50 -19.35
CA SER A 107 -4.14 -12.10 -19.36
C SER A 107 -3.35 -11.19 -18.40
N THR A 108 -2.87 -11.75 -17.28
CA THR A 108 -2.21 -10.98 -16.23
C THR A 108 -0.70 -10.87 -16.44
N ILE A 109 -0.08 -11.88 -17.05
CA ILE A 109 1.37 -11.97 -17.20
C ILE A 109 1.77 -12.14 -18.67
N LEU A 110 1.34 -13.24 -19.32
CA LEU A 110 1.91 -13.66 -20.59
C LEU A 110 1.52 -12.77 -21.79
N ALA A 111 0.44 -12.02 -21.68
CA ALA A 111 0.03 -11.02 -22.67
C ALA A 111 0.83 -9.71 -22.61
N HIS A 112 1.66 -9.53 -21.58
CA HIS A 112 2.44 -8.31 -21.38
C HIS A 112 3.87 -8.48 -21.90
N ARG A 113 4.51 -7.34 -22.24
CA ARG A 113 5.85 -7.33 -22.82
C ARG A 113 6.96 -7.16 -21.79
N SER A 114 6.61 -6.64 -20.62
CA SER A 114 7.58 -6.30 -19.57
C SER A 114 6.96 -6.40 -18.18
N LEU A 115 7.82 -6.38 -17.15
CA LEU A 115 7.39 -6.30 -15.75
C LEU A 115 6.57 -5.04 -15.49
N GLU A 116 6.94 -3.91 -16.09
CA GLU A 116 6.24 -2.64 -15.98
C GLU A 116 4.78 -2.76 -16.41
N ASP A 117 4.56 -3.37 -17.58
CA ASP A 117 3.23 -3.54 -18.15
C ASP A 117 2.37 -4.48 -17.28
N ALA A 118 2.94 -5.61 -16.86
CA ALA A 118 2.27 -6.58 -16.01
C ALA A 118 1.96 -5.98 -14.62
N LEU A 119 2.90 -5.27 -14.02
CA LEU A 119 2.72 -4.61 -12.73
C LEU A 119 1.63 -3.52 -12.81
N ALA A 120 1.66 -2.68 -13.85
CA ALA A 120 0.62 -1.69 -14.10
C ALA A 120 -0.77 -2.34 -14.23
N PHE A 121 -0.86 -3.45 -14.97
CA PHE A 121 -2.10 -4.18 -15.16
C PHE A 121 -2.61 -4.80 -13.84
N VAL A 122 -1.74 -5.46 -13.06
CA VAL A 122 -2.10 -6.05 -11.76
C VAL A 122 -2.63 -4.98 -10.82
N LEU A 123 -1.91 -3.88 -10.67
CA LEU A 123 -2.30 -2.81 -9.76
C LEU A 123 -3.59 -2.10 -10.20
N ALA A 124 -3.75 -1.84 -11.50
CA ALA A 124 -4.96 -1.24 -12.04
C ALA A 124 -6.20 -2.10 -11.74
N ASN A 125 -6.11 -3.41 -11.98
CA ASN A 125 -7.21 -4.33 -11.71
C ASN A 125 -7.51 -4.49 -10.22
N LYS A 126 -6.50 -4.47 -9.34
CA LYS A 126 -6.69 -4.55 -7.89
C LYS A 126 -7.34 -3.29 -7.32
N LEU A 127 -6.92 -2.11 -7.79
CA LEU A 127 -7.33 -0.83 -7.23
C LEU A 127 -8.56 -0.22 -7.89
N ARG A 128 -9.07 -0.79 -8.99
CA ARG A 128 -10.28 -0.30 -9.66
C ARG A 128 -11.50 -0.26 -8.73
N SER A 129 -12.44 0.59 -9.06
CA SER A 129 -13.76 0.67 -8.44
C SER A 129 -14.82 0.97 -9.49
N ASN A 130 -16.09 1.08 -9.06
CA ASN A 130 -17.18 1.43 -9.98
C ASN A 130 -17.05 2.83 -10.61
N VAL A 131 -16.23 3.72 -10.01
CA VAL A 131 -16.04 5.11 -10.45
C VAL A 131 -14.61 5.43 -10.83
N LEU A 132 -13.66 4.55 -10.52
CA LEU A 132 -12.25 4.63 -10.90
C LEU A 132 -11.93 3.39 -11.74
N LEU A 133 -11.95 3.56 -13.06
CA LEU A 133 -11.87 2.46 -14.00
C LEU A 133 -10.44 1.90 -14.09
N ASP A 134 -10.35 0.61 -14.38
CA ASP A 134 -9.07 -0.08 -14.63
C ASP A 134 -8.25 0.57 -15.76
N SER A 135 -8.88 0.98 -16.85
CA SER A 135 -8.22 1.66 -17.96
C SER A 135 -7.58 2.99 -17.57
N GLN A 136 -8.24 3.77 -16.69
CA GLN A 136 -7.69 5.02 -16.15
C GLN A 136 -6.48 4.77 -15.25
N LEU A 137 -6.56 3.74 -14.39
CA LEU A 137 -5.46 3.33 -13.52
C LEU A 137 -4.31 2.74 -14.33
N LEU A 138 -4.59 1.90 -15.31
CA LEU A 138 -3.58 1.31 -16.19
C LEU A 138 -2.75 2.40 -16.89
N GLU A 139 -3.42 3.39 -17.48
CA GLU A 139 -2.72 4.53 -18.09
C GLU A 139 -1.91 5.33 -17.04
N LEU A 140 -2.49 5.57 -15.86
CA LEU A 140 -1.80 6.27 -14.78
C LEU A 140 -0.50 5.57 -14.38
N PHE A 141 -0.55 4.27 -14.08
CA PHE A 141 0.62 3.47 -13.70
C PHE A 141 1.64 3.41 -14.84
N SER A 142 1.21 3.10 -16.06
CA SER A 142 2.08 3.00 -17.23
C SER A 142 2.82 4.31 -17.52
N VAL A 143 2.13 5.45 -17.42
CA VAL A 143 2.76 6.78 -17.57
C VAL A 143 3.84 7.00 -16.52
N GLN A 144 3.58 6.65 -15.26
CA GLN A 144 4.58 6.86 -14.20
C GLN A 144 5.79 5.93 -14.37
N TYR A 145 5.62 4.67 -14.74
CA TYR A 145 6.73 3.74 -15.00
C TYR A 145 7.57 4.16 -16.22
N ARG A 146 6.95 4.62 -17.31
CA ARG A 146 7.67 5.18 -18.46
C ARG A 146 8.44 6.45 -18.12
N ARG A 147 7.92 7.27 -17.21
CA ARG A 147 8.54 8.53 -16.78
C ARG A 147 9.71 8.31 -15.83
N ASP A 148 9.63 7.31 -14.98
CA ASP A 148 10.62 7.01 -13.95
C ASP A 148 10.87 5.51 -13.84
N HIS A 149 11.85 5.03 -14.59
CA HIS A 149 12.26 3.62 -14.59
C HIS A 149 12.84 3.15 -13.24
N SER A 150 13.20 4.07 -12.34
CA SER A 150 13.66 3.69 -11.01
C SER A 150 12.57 3.00 -10.19
N LEU A 151 11.29 3.31 -10.43
CA LEU A 151 10.15 2.67 -9.76
C LEU A 151 10.14 1.16 -10.00
N VAL A 152 10.46 0.74 -11.23
CA VAL A 152 10.49 -0.69 -11.58
C VAL A 152 11.74 -1.38 -11.01
N LYS A 153 12.88 -0.69 -11.00
CA LYS A 153 14.10 -1.21 -10.34
C LYS A 153 13.86 -1.44 -8.84
N MET A 154 13.19 -0.50 -8.18
CA MET A 154 12.79 -0.66 -6.78
C MET A 154 11.81 -1.85 -6.60
N ALA A 155 10.86 -2.04 -7.53
CA ALA A 155 9.96 -3.19 -7.48
C ALA A 155 10.72 -4.52 -7.61
N GLN A 156 11.72 -4.60 -8.46
CA GLN A 156 12.59 -5.78 -8.58
C GLN A 156 13.39 -6.05 -7.29
N ALA A 157 13.96 -5.00 -6.69
CA ALA A 157 14.66 -5.11 -5.42
C ALA A 157 13.73 -5.58 -4.29
N ASP A 158 12.49 -5.07 -4.26
CA ASP A 158 11.49 -5.52 -3.28
C ASP A 158 11.06 -6.98 -3.51
N MET A 159 10.91 -7.41 -4.78
CA MET A 159 10.64 -8.82 -5.11
C MET A 159 11.77 -9.73 -4.65
N GLN A 160 13.02 -9.35 -4.93
CA GLN A 160 14.18 -10.10 -4.47
C GLN A 160 14.24 -10.18 -2.95
N ALA A 161 13.95 -9.08 -2.25
CA ALA A 161 13.90 -9.06 -0.80
C ALA A 161 12.87 -10.04 -0.21
N VAL A 162 11.72 -10.20 -0.86
CA VAL A 162 10.72 -11.21 -0.45
C VAL A 162 11.23 -12.62 -0.70
N MET A 163 11.81 -12.90 -1.89
CA MET A 163 12.39 -14.22 -2.20
C MET A 163 13.47 -14.64 -1.20
N ASP A 164 14.29 -13.68 -0.77
CA ASP A 164 15.42 -13.96 0.13
C ASP A 164 14.99 -14.16 1.59
N ARG A 165 13.82 -13.60 1.99
CA ARG A 165 13.45 -13.46 3.42
C ARG A 165 12.21 -14.24 3.83
N ASP A 166 11.29 -14.52 2.90
CA ASP A 166 10.08 -15.27 3.19
C ASP A 166 10.25 -16.74 2.78
N PRO A 167 10.41 -17.65 3.76
CA PRO A 167 10.59 -19.08 3.45
C PRO A 167 9.33 -19.72 2.84
N ALA A 168 8.18 -19.05 2.87
CA ALA A 168 6.95 -19.53 2.24
C ALA A 168 6.84 -19.12 0.76
N CYS A 169 7.74 -18.26 0.27
CA CYS A 169 7.77 -17.78 -1.09
C CYS A 169 8.81 -18.52 -1.92
N ASP A 170 8.37 -19.20 -2.98
CA ASP A 170 9.26 -19.96 -3.88
C ASP A 170 9.21 -19.45 -5.34
N LYS A 171 8.35 -18.46 -5.65
CA LYS A 171 8.15 -17.92 -6.99
C LYS A 171 7.96 -16.41 -7.00
N TYR A 172 8.59 -15.73 -7.96
CA TYR A 172 8.32 -14.30 -8.22
C TYR A 172 6.85 -14.05 -8.61
N LEU A 173 6.23 -15.03 -9.29
CA LEU A 173 4.83 -14.99 -9.67
C LEU A 173 3.90 -14.82 -8.45
N GLN A 174 4.19 -15.51 -7.36
CA GLN A 174 3.40 -15.41 -6.11
C GLN A 174 3.47 -13.99 -5.53
N ILE A 175 4.64 -13.37 -5.57
CA ILE A 175 4.84 -12.01 -5.05
C ILE A 175 4.00 -11.02 -5.84
N LEU A 176 4.12 -11.06 -7.17
CA LEU A 176 3.41 -10.13 -8.05
C LEU A 176 1.89 -10.27 -7.92
N LEU A 177 1.38 -11.50 -7.89
CA LEU A 177 -0.05 -11.76 -7.98
C LEU A 177 -0.77 -11.76 -6.63
N PHE A 178 -0.10 -12.19 -5.54
CA PHE A 178 -0.78 -12.53 -4.30
C PHE A 178 -0.26 -11.80 -3.06
N PHE A 179 0.97 -11.28 -3.06
CA PHE A 179 1.53 -10.61 -1.89
C PHE A 179 1.08 -9.16 -1.83
N LYS A 180 0.04 -8.91 -1.04
CA LYS A 180 -0.57 -7.58 -0.94
C LYS A 180 0.37 -6.51 -0.38
N GLY A 181 1.35 -6.88 0.46
CA GLY A 181 2.38 -5.96 0.97
C GLY A 181 3.25 -5.41 -0.15
N PHE A 182 3.70 -6.29 -1.06
CA PHE A 182 4.42 -5.90 -2.27
C PHE A 182 3.56 -4.97 -3.15
N GLN A 183 2.33 -5.40 -3.46
CA GLN A 183 1.41 -4.61 -4.29
C GLN A 183 1.12 -3.22 -3.69
N ALA A 184 0.96 -3.14 -2.37
CA ALA A 184 0.74 -1.88 -1.66
C ALA A 184 1.93 -0.92 -1.76
N ILE A 185 3.18 -1.42 -1.60
CA ILE A 185 4.38 -0.60 -1.76
C ILE A 185 4.50 -0.10 -3.20
N GLN A 186 4.29 -0.95 -4.21
CA GLN A 186 4.42 -0.51 -5.60
C GLN A 186 3.37 0.54 -5.97
N ALA A 187 2.13 0.39 -5.50
CA ALA A 187 1.10 1.41 -5.67
C ALA A 187 1.43 2.71 -4.92
N HIS A 188 1.97 2.60 -3.69
CA HIS A 188 2.45 3.76 -2.94
C HIS A 188 3.58 4.50 -3.65
N ARG A 189 4.55 3.82 -4.28
CA ARG A 189 5.64 4.47 -5.03
C ARG A 189 5.10 5.39 -6.13
N VAL A 190 4.05 4.94 -6.84
CA VAL A 190 3.35 5.77 -7.83
C VAL A 190 2.60 6.94 -7.16
N ALA A 191 1.92 6.70 -6.02
CA ALA A 191 1.29 7.78 -5.26
C ALA A 191 2.31 8.83 -4.77
N ALA A 192 3.48 8.38 -4.30
CA ALA A 192 4.57 9.27 -3.89
C ALA A 192 5.17 10.06 -5.08
N ALA A 193 5.29 9.45 -6.25
CA ALA A 193 5.70 10.15 -7.46
C ALA A 193 4.69 11.25 -7.85
N LEU A 194 3.40 10.98 -7.77
CA LEU A 194 2.35 11.97 -7.99
C LEU A 194 2.38 13.10 -6.95
N TRP A 195 2.63 12.76 -5.69
CA TRP A 195 2.78 13.75 -4.60
C TRP A 195 3.92 14.72 -4.88
N ARG A 196 5.09 14.22 -5.28
CA ARG A 196 6.24 15.05 -5.69
C ARG A 196 5.99 15.91 -6.94
N GLN A 197 5.03 15.49 -7.80
CA GLN A 197 4.58 16.25 -8.97
C GLN A 197 3.50 17.29 -8.63
N ASP A 198 3.21 17.52 -7.35
CA ASP A 198 2.12 18.38 -6.84
C ASP A 198 0.71 17.94 -7.29
N ARG A 199 0.55 16.70 -7.72
CA ARG A 199 -0.75 16.08 -8.04
C ARG A 199 -1.38 15.45 -6.81
N LYS A 200 -1.41 16.21 -5.71
CA LYS A 200 -1.80 15.74 -4.37
C LYS A 200 -3.20 15.12 -4.29
N PRO A 201 -4.25 15.69 -4.92
CA PRO A 201 -5.59 15.07 -4.87
C PRO A 201 -5.60 13.65 -5.46
N LEU A 202 -4.85 13.40 -6.53
CA LEU A 202 -4.74 12.09 -7.16
C LEU A 202 -3.91 11.12 -6.33
N ALA A 203 -2.82 11.60 -5.72
CA ALA A 203 -2.00 10.83 -4.79
C ALA A 203 -2.83 10.36 -3.57
N MET A 204 -3.65 11.26 -3.00
CA MET A 204 -4.55 10.94 -1.88
C MET A 204 -5.67 9.98 -2.28
N LEU A 205 -6.22 10.11 -3.49
CA LEU A 205 -7.19 9.14 -4.01
C LEU A 205 -6.57 7.74 -4.09
N LEU A 206 -5.35 7.66 -4.61
CA LEU A 206 -4.63 6.38 -4.73
C LEU A 206 -4.30 5.79 -3.36
N GLN A 207 -3.82 6.61 -2.40
CA GLN A 207 -3.60 6.19 -1.00
C GLN A 207 -4.88 5.62 -0.36
N SER A 208 -6.01 6.31 -0.53
CA SER A 208 -7.31 5.84 -0.01
C SER A 208 -7.70 4.47 -0.59
N ARG A 209 -7.47 4.25 -1.91
CA ARG A 209 -7.72 2.95 -2.52
C ARG A 209 -6.77 1.86 -2.05
N ILE A 210 -5.49 2.17 -1.85
CA ILE A 210 -4.49 1.26 -1.29
C ILE A 210 -4.91 0.80 0.12
N SER A 211 -5.32 1.78 0.96
CA SER A 211 -5.78 1.50 2.31
C SER A 211 -7.03 0.62 2.33
N GLU A 212 -7.99 0.89 1.46
CA GLU A 212 -9.24 0.11 1.36
C GLU A 212 -8.99 -1.34 0.89
N ILE A 213 -8.15 -1.53 -0.14
CA ILE A 213 -7.97 -2.84 -0.79
C ILE A 213 -6.93 -3.72 -0.08
N PHE A 214 -5.82 -3.11 0.33
CA PHE A 214 -4.70 -3.88 0.90
C PHE A 214 -4.65 -3.81 2.43
N HIS A 215 -5.45 -2.91 3.06
CA HIS A 215 -5.39 -2.62 4.49
C HIS A 215 -4.00 -2.14 4.94
N VAL A 216 -3.37 -1.31 4.09
CA VAL A 216 -2.07 -0.70 4.28
C VAL A 216 -2.21 0.80 4.04
N ASP A 217 -1.97 1.60 5.06
CA ASP A 217 -2.12 3.05 5.00
C ASP A 217 -0.75 3.72 5.02
N ILE A 218 -0.24 4.07 3.84
CA ILE A 218 1.02 4.80 3.69
C ILE A 218 0.73 6.17 3.07
N HIS A 219 1.03 7.23 3.81
CA HIS A 219 0.85 8.58 3.28
C HIS A 219 1.77 8.82 2.07
N PRO A 220 1.28 9.44 0.97
CA PRO A 220 2.08 9.65 -0.24
C PRO A 220 3.34 10.50 -0.04
N GLY A 221 3.40 11.29 1.03
CA GLY A 221 4.57 12.06 1.42
C GLY A 221 5.68 11.23 2.07
N ALA A 222 5.38 10.02 2.53
CA ALA A 222 6.37 9.13 3.12
C ALA A 222 7.42 8.68 2.08
N THR A 223 8.66 8.52 2.53
CA THR A 223 9.76 8.04 1.69
C THR A 223 10.05 6.58 2.03
N ILE A 224 10.00 5.71 1.02
CA ILE A 224 10.31 4.27 1.16
C ILE A 224 11.43 3.91 0.19
N GLY A 225 12.52 3.39 0.71
CA GLY A 225 13.68 2.90 -0.01
C GLY A 225 13.40 1.64 -0.84
N GLU A 226 14.43 0.98 -1.32
CA GLU A 226 14.35 -0.27 -2.09
C GLU A 226 14.68 -1.49 -1.23
N GLY A 227 14.30 -2.68 -1.70
CA GLY A 227 14.48 -3.92 -0.96
C GLY A 227 13.62 -3.99 0.31
N VAL A 228 12.49 -3.28 0.34
CA VAL A 228 11.58 -3.24 1.49
C VAL A 228 10.54 -4.34 1.40
N MET A 229 10.40 -5.11 2.47
CA MET A 229 9.40 -6.17 2.60
C MET A 229 8.32 -5.76 3.62
N LEU A 230 7.05 -5.76 3.22
CA LEU A 230 5.91 -5.73 4.13
C LEU A 230 5.34 -7.14 4.26
N ASP A 231 5.67 -7.81 5.35
CA ASP A 231 5.21 -9.18 5.62
C ASP A 231 3.79 -9.17 6.18
N HIS A 232 2.88 -9.92 5.51
CA HIS A 232 1.43 -9.93 5.76
C HIS A 232 0.76 -8.55 5.63
N ALA A 233 1.44 -7.47 5.93
CA ALA A 233 1.12 -6.07 5.73
C ALA A 233 -0.17 -5.53 6.38
N THR A 234 -1.14 -6.37 6.77
CA THR A 234 -2.43 -5.92 7.32
C THR A 234 -2.23 -4.97 8.50
N GLY A 235 -2.85 -3.78 8.43
CA GLY A 235 -2.82 -2.81 9.53
C GLY A 235 -1.52 -2.01 9.64
N VAL A 236 -0.64 -2.06 8.64
CA VAL A 236 0.54 -1.17 8.60
C VAL A 236 0.10 0.26 8.32
N VAL A 237 0.58 1.20 9.14
CA VAL A 237 0.33 2.64 9.01
C VAL A 237 1.66 3.39 8.99
N ILE A 238 1.91 4.19 7.94
CA ILE A 238 3.13 4.99 7.78
C ILE A 238 2.75 6.44 7.50
N GLY A 239 3.11 7.34 8.42
CA GLY A 239 2.73 8.75 8.35
C GLY A 239 3.56 9.57 7.34
N GLU A 240 3.10 10.79 7.07
CA GLU A 240 3.53 11.68 5.99
C GLU A 240 5.05 11.91 5.90
N THR A 241 5.71 12.20 7.02
CA THR A 241 7.14 12.55 7.04
C THR A 241 8.01 11.36 7.44
N ALA A 242 7.47 10.15 7.50
CA ALA A 242 8.25 8.94 7.79
C ALA A 242 9.26 8.66 6.66
N VAL A 243 10.41 8.14 7.07
CA VAL A 243 11.44 7.65 6.17
C VAL A 243 11.75 6.21 6.52
N VAL A 244 11.68 5.34 5.55
CA VAL A 244 12.10 3.95 5.61
C VAL A 244 13.21 3.78 4.59
N GLU A 245 14.42 3.51 5.06
CA GLU A 245 15.59 3.30 4.18
C GLU A 245 15.56 1.93 3.50
N ASN A 246 16.67 1.53 2.88
CA ASN A 246 16.75 0.31 2.09
C ASN A 246 16.79 -0.96 2.96
N ASN A 247 16.36 -2.06 2.39
CA ASN A 247 16.46 -3.40 2.99
C ASN A 247 15.75 -3.54 4.34
N VAL A 248 14.67 -2.82 4.57
CA VAL A 248 13.87 -2.89 5.80
C VAL A 248 12.79 -3.96 5.67
N SER A 249 12.58 -4.72 6.75
CA SER A 249 11.46 -5.67 6.87
C SER A 249 10.47 -5.21 7.94
N ILE A 250 9.20 -5.08 7.58
CA ILE A 250 8.12 -4.59 8.44
C ILE A 250 7.00 -5.64 8.46
N LEU A 251 6.63 -6.11 9.64
CA LEU A 251 5.54 -7.05 9.82
C LEU A 251 4.18 -6.32 9.94
N HIS A 252 3.11 -7.10 9.95
CA HIS A 252 1.74 -6.58 10.08
C HIS A 252 1.51 -5.75 11.35
N GLY A 253 0.54 -4.85 11.31
CA GLY A 253 0.13 -4.04 12.46
C GLY A 253 1.13 -2.99 12.92
N VAL A 254 2.21 -2.74 12.17
CA VAL A 254 3.22 -1.73 12.52
C VAL A 254 2.69 -0.32 12.26
N THR A 255 2.93 0.58 13.21
CA THR A 255 2.61 2.00 13.09
C THR A 255 3.85 2.87 13.19
N LEU A 256 4.15 3.63 12.16
CA LEU A 256 5.14 4.71 12.16
C LEU A 256 4.39 6.05 12.23
N GLY A 257 4.07 6.49 13.46
CA GLY A 257 3.14 7.58 13.76
C GLY A 257 3.79 8.85 14.29
N GLY A 258 3.05 9.95 14.23
CA GLY A 258 3.40 11.21 14.90
C GLY A 258 2.92 11.26 16.35
N THR A 259 3.41 12.22 17.15
CA THR A 259 3.07 12.38 18.56
C THR A 259 2.09 13.52 18.85
N GLY A 260 1.35 14.00 17.88
CA GLY A 260 0.38 15.08 18.15
C GLY A 260 0.11 15.98 16.96
N THR A 261 -0.29 17.22 17.23
CA THR A 261 -0.75 18.21 16.26
C THR A 261 0.36 19.10 15.68
N PHE A 262 1.61 18.76 15.91
CA PHE A 262 2.75 19.55 15.43
C PHE A 262 2.89 19.43 13.92
N ASP A 263 2.97 20.55 13.22
CA ASP A 263 3.24 20.63 11.78
C ASP A 263 4.75 20.50 11.55
N GLY A 264 5.14 19.77 10.50
CA GLY A 264 6.53 19.58 10.14
C GLY A 264 6.97 18.13 10.27
N ASP A 265 8.25 17.92 10.49
CA ASP A 265 8.85 16.59 10.56
C ASP A 265 8.54 15.93 11.91
N ARG A 266 7.61 14.98 11.89
CA ARG A 266 6.97 14.40 13.09
C ARG A 266 6.88 12.87 13.11
N HIS A 267 7.43 12.19 12.09
CA HIS A 267 7.35 10.74 11.97
C HIS A 267 8.72 10.07 12.01
N PRO A 268 8.78 8.77 12.33
CA PRO A 268 10.02 8.02 12.50
C PRO A 268 10.90 7.96 11.26
N LYS A 269 12.22 7.80 11.49
CA LYS A 269 13.26 7.56 10.50
C LYS A 269 13.85 6.18 10.76
N ILE A 270 13.57 5.24 9.88
CA ILE A 270 13.99 3.84 9.98
C ILE A 270 15.22 3.64 9.10
N GLY A 271 16.34 3.29 9.72
CA GLY A 271 17.60 3.02 9.04
C GLY A 271 17.59 1.72 8.24
N SER A 272 18.57 1.57 7.36
CA SER A 272 18.71 0.40 6.49
C SER A 272 18.90 -0.90 7.26
N GLY A 273 18.39 -2.02 6.72
CA GLY A 273 18.56 -3.34 7.31
C GLY A 273 17.78 -3.60 8.61
N VAL A 274 16.86 -2.72 9.01
CA VAL A 274 16.05 -2.85 10.22
C VAL A 274 14.95 -3.88 10.05
N VAL A 275 14.69 -4.66 11.11
CA VAL A 275 13.48 -5.50 11.26
C VAL A 275 12.54 -4.89 12.29
N ILE A 276 11.28 -4.71 11.92
CA ILE A 276 10.21 -4.25 12.81
C ILE A 276 9.20 -5.37 12.98
N GLY A 277 9.13 -5.94 14.18
CA GLY A 277 8.24 -7.03 14.53
C GLY A 277 6.75 -6.65 14.48
N ALA A 278 5.89 -7.66 14.49
CA ALA A 278 4.44 -7.47 14.38
C ALA A 278 3.88 -6.57 15.51
N GLY A 279 2.94 -5.68 15.15
CA GLY A 279 2.25 -4.83 16.12
C GLY A 279 3.11 -3.76 16.79
N VAL A 280 4.31 -3.49 16.29
CA VAL A 280 5.18 -2.43 16.83
C VAL A 280 4.61 -1.06 16.55
N THR A 281 4.67 -0.17 17.54
CA THR A 281 4.31 1.24 17.41
C THR A 281 5.53 2.11 17.65
N ILE A 282 5.93 2.94 16.69
CA ILE A 282 7.02 3.90 16.79
C ILE A 282 6.43 5.30 16.62
N LEU A 283 6.61 6.18 17.64
CA LEU A 283 5.95 7.47 17.64
C LEU A 283 6.95 8.63 17.74
N GLY A 284 6.75 9.62 16.88
CA GLY A 284 7.50 10.86 16.86
C GLY A 284 8.63 10.88 15.84
N ASN A 285 9.28 12.04 15.70
CA ASN A 285 10.46 12.20 14.86
C ASN A 285 11.68 11.60 15.58
N ILE A 286 11.77 10.30 15.63
CA ILE A 286 12.85 9.55 16.27
C ILE A 286 13.56 8.65 15.24
N LYS A 287 14.85 8.41 15.46
CA LYS A 287 15.66 7.54 14.61
C LYS A 287 15.74 6.13 15.19
N VAL A 288 15.47 5.14 14.34
CA VAL A 288 15.86 3.75 14.57
C VAL A 288 17.09 3.47 13.71
N GLY A 289 18.23 3.27 14.35
CA GLY A 289 19.51 3.09 13.67
C GLY A 289 19.55 1.84 12.81
N ALA A 290 20.43 1.87 11.80
CA ALA A 290 20.59 0.77 10.84
C ALA A 290 20.87 -0.58 11.51
N ASN A 291 20.47 -1.67 10.87
CA ASN A 291 20.67 -3.05 11.33
C ASN A 291 20.11 -3.31 12.74
N SER A 292 19.11 -2.54 13.18
CA SER A 292 18.47 -2.74 14.47
C SER A 292 17.23 -3.64 14.34
N LYS A 293 16.85 -4.21 15.46
CA LYS A 293 15.70 -5.10 15.60
C LYS A 293 14.74 -4.53 16.66
N ILE A 294 13.47 -4.39 16.29
CA ILE A 294 12.41 -4.02 17.22
C ILE A 294 11.49 -5.23 17.40
N GLY A 295 11.48 -5.78 18.61
CA GLY A 295 10.67 -6.96 18.93
C GLY A 295 9.18 -6.69 18.87
N ALA A 296 8.40 -7.72 18.52
CA ALA A 296 6.94 -7.63 18.32
C ALA A 296 6.22 -6.99 19.52
N GLY A 297 5.16 -6.22 19.25
CA GLY A 297 4.34 -5.55 20.27
C GLY A 297 5.01 -4.40 21.02
N SER A 298 6.22 -4.00 20.64
CA SER A 298 6.95 -2.93 21.33
C SER A 298 6.40 -1.54 21.00
N VAL A 299 6.54 -0.61 21.97
CA VAL A 299 6.22 0.81 21.78
C VAL A 299 7.50 1.63 21.92
N VAL A 300 7.99 2.17 20.81
CA VAL A 300 9.25 2.93 20.75
C VAL A 300 8.95 4.42 20.82
N LEU A 301 9.48 5.07 21.83
CA LEU A 301 9.29 6.50 22.12
C LEU A 301 10.62 7.27 22.20
N GLN A 302 11.74 6.59 21.98
CA GLN A 302 13.09 7.16 22.04
C GLN A 302 13.93 6.59 20.89
N GLU A 303 15.00 7.28 20.54
CA GLU A 303 15.93 6.83 19.52
C GLU A 303 16.55 5.47 19.87
N ILE A 304 16.74 4.64 18.86
CA ILE A 304 17.40 3.34 18.97
C ILE A 304 18.74 3.43 18.23
N PRO A 305 19.85 3.14 18.90
CA PRO A 305 21.17 3.09 18.25
C PRO A 305 21.24 2.04 17.14
N GLU A 306 22.22 2.19 16.27
CA GLU A 306 22.51 1.19 15.23
C GLU A 306 22.90 -0.17 15.85
N ASN A 307 22.65 -1.24 15.10
CA ASN A 307 23.02 -2.62 15.48
C ASN A 307 22.46 -3.03 16.87
N SER A 308 21.26 -2.56 17.22
CA SER A 308 20.67 -2.76 18.54
C SER A 308 19.37 -3.55 18.48
N THR A 309 19.04 -4.24 19.56
CA THR A 309 17.72 -4.86 19.76
C THR A 309 16.97 -4.14 20.87
N ALA A 310 15.73 -3.73 20.58
CA ALA A 310 14.85 -3.06 21.54
C ALA A 310 13.49 -3.77 21.64
N VAL A 311 12.97 -3.93 22.86
CA VAL A 311 11.68 -4.60 23.13
C VAL A 311 10.95 -3.98 24.30
N GLY A 312 9.64 -4.15 24.34
CA GLY A 312 8.78 -3.81 25.49
C GLY A 312 7.97 -2.52 25.32
N ILE A 313 7.21 -2.17 26.36
CA ILE A 313 6.30 -1.01 26.44
C ILE A 313 6.60 -0.22 27.74
N PRO A 314 7.30 0.92 27.67
CA PRO A 314 8.05 1.43 26.52
C PRO A 314 9.27 0.55 26.19
N ALA A 315 9.69 0.58 24.91
CA ALA A 315 10.80 -0.25 24.43
C ALA A 315 12.12 0.14 25.12
N ARG A 316 12.91 -0.87 25.48
CA ARG A 316 14.23 -0.73 26.06
C ARG A 316 15.26 -1.55 25.28
N LEU A 317 16.48 -1.07 25.27
CA LEU A 317 17.59 -1.79 24.67
C LEU A 317 17.92 -3.04 25.48
N VAL A 318 17.95 -4.20 24.80
CA VAL A 318 18.31 -5.49 25.42
C VAL A 318 19.64 -6.01 24.90
N LYS A 319 20.08 -5.56 23.71
CA LYS A 319 21.37 -5.92 23.12
C LYS A 319 21.89 -4.79 22.24
N ILE A 320 23.21 -4.58 22.26
CA ILE A 320 23.92 -3.63 21.40
C ILE A 320 25.05 -4.39 20.69
N GLY A 321 25.30 -4.09 19.41
CA GLY A 321 26.44 -4.60 18.68
C GLY A 321 26.21 -5.93 17.96
N THR A 322 25.06 -6.14 17.33
CA THR A 322 24.86 -7.25 16.39
C THR A 322 25.42 -6.86 15.02
N LYS A 323 26.36 -7.67 14.47
CA LYS A 323 26.94 -7.44 13.14
C LYS A 323 26.10 -8.04 12.00
N ALA A 324 25.05 -8.79 12.28
CA ALA A 324 24.17 -9.39 11.27
C ALA A 324 23.12 -8.36 10.80
N GLU A 325 22.77 -8.39 9.53
CA GLU A 325 21.60 -7.66 9.02
C GLU A 325 20.33 -8.41 9.45
N PRO A 326 19.57 -7.92 10.43
CA PRO A 326 18.41 -8.63 10.95
C PRO A 326 17.33 -8.82 9.89
N SER A 327 17.21 -7.89 8.95
CA SER A 327 16.25 -7.96 7.86
C SER A 327 16.44 -9.15 6.94
N LEU A 328 17.67 -9.64 6.77
CA LEU A 328 17.96 -10.84 5.96
C LEU A 328 17.62 -12.13 6.70
N SER A 329 17.89 -12.18 7.99
CA SER A 329 17.61 -13.38 8.79
C SER A 329 16.16 -13.50 9.21
N MET A 330 15.39 -12.41 9.23
CA MET A 330 14.04 -12.29 9.79
C MET A 330 13.92 -12.84 11.23
N ASP A 331 15.05 -13.01 11.90
CA ASP A 331 15.13 -13.56 13.24
C ASP A 331 14.59 -12.55 14.25
N GLN A 332 13.39 -12.82 14.79
CA GLN A 332 12.72 -11.98 15.76
C GLN A 332 13.01 -12.37 17.21
N VAL A 333 13.68 -13.49 17.46
CA VAL A 333 13.82 -14.11 18.79
C VAL A 333 15.24 -14.03 19.33
N SER A 334 16.28 -14.21 18.51
CA SER A 334 17.66 -14.23 19.01
C SER A 334 18.05 -12.89 19.64
N GLY A 335 18.62 -12.97 20.84
CA GLY A 335 18.96 -11.83 21.68
C GLY A 335 17.88 -11.47 22.72
N LEU A 336 16.72 -12.16 22.71
CA LEU A 336 15.71 -12.06 23.77
C LEU A 336 15.94 -13.06 24.90
N ASP A 337 16.81 -14.07 24.68
CA ASP A 337 17.11 -15.14 25.65
C ASP A 337 17.68 -14.64 27.00
N SER A 338 18.16 -13.40 27.04
CA SER A 338 18.63 -12.78 28.29
C SER A 338 17.54 -12.08 29.10
N LEU A 339 16.32 -11.99 28.54
CA LEU A 339 15.18 -11.47 29.28
C LEU A 339 14.66 -12.57 30.20
N ASN A 340 15.10 -12.57 31.46
CA ASN A 340 14.43 -13.31 32.52
C ASN A 340 12.99 -12.79 32.63
N TYR A 341 12.05 -13.47 31.97
CA TYR A 341 10.64 -13.31 32.23
C TYR A 341 10.36 -13.88 33.63
N ASN A 342 10.63 -13.12 34.67
CA ASN A 342 9.99 -13.34 35.94
C ASN A 342 8.56 -12.80 35.84
N ILE A 343 7.67 -13.71 35.45
CA ILE A 343 6.22 -13.51 35.52
C ILE A 343 5.80 -13.68 36.99
#